data_656519b9bdee790c9c961ff5dac34055
#
_entry.id   656519b9bdee790c9c961ff5dac34055
#
_cell.length_a   1.000
_cell.length_b   1.000
_cell.length_c   1.000
_cell.angle_alpha   90.00
_cell.angle_beta   90.00
_cell.angle_gamma   90.00
#
_symmetry.space_group_name_H-M   'P 1'
#
loop_
_entity.id
_entity.type
_entity.pdbx_description
1 polymer ?
#
loop_
_entity_poly.entity_id
_entity_poly.type
_entity_poly.pdbx_seq_one_letter_code
_entity_poly.pdbx_strand_id
1 'polypeptide(L)'
;MCKKDFTLRNGLKTTTIHAVKDASFELASDKTIALVGESGSGKSTIARMITCLETPTSGSITLDGKPVPTHGKDLYEYRHNVQMVFQDPFASLNPYHTIFHHILRPLMINHMANSQEEYEQKVIELLERVELTPAVKFMYRRPHELSGGQRQRVAIARALAPKPKVLIADEPVSMLDVSLRLGVLNLLSRIQQEEHIGMLYITHDLATARHFSDEIMVMCHGNIIEHGPSDDVILNPQQDYTKVLLNAAPDPEKHFAKIRDERSRQ
;
A
#
# COMPACT_ATOMS: atom_id res chain seq x y z
N MET A 1 -3.73 -20.72 0.93
CA MET A 1 -5.07 -20.39 1.48
C MET A 1 -4.92 -19.80 2.87
N CYS A 2 -5.22 -18.52 3.02
CA CYS A 2 -5.16 -17.84 4.32
C CYS A 2 -6.56 -17.47 4.80
N LYS A 3 -6.80 -17.59 6.12
CA LYS A 3 -8.05 -17.21 6.77
C LYS A 3 -7.78 -16.32 7.96
N LYS A 4 -8.71 -15.40 8.25
CA LYS A 4 -8.68 -14.57 9.46
C LYS A 4 -10.07 -14.40 10.04
N ASP A 5 -10.21 -14.82 11.28
CA ASP A 5 -11.41 -14.68 12.09
C ASP A 5 -11.13 -13.76 13.28
N PHE A 6 -12.06 -12.88 13.57
CA PHE A 6 -12.04 -12.05 14.77
C PHE A 6 -13.16 -12.47 15.70
N THR A 7 -12.83 -12.67 16.96
CA THR A 7 -13.80 -13.04 18.00
C THR A 7 -14.14 -11.80 18.83
N LEU A 8 -15.37 -11.34 18.73
CA LEU A 8 -15.90 -10.25 19.54
C LEU A 8 -16.67 -10.81 20.73
N ARG A 9 -16.30 -10.39 21.94
CA ARG A 9 -17.03 -10.68 23.16
C ARG A 9 -17.88 -9.47 23.56
N ASN A 10 -19.19 -9.65 23.60
CA ASN A 10 -20.14 -8.64 24.10
C ASN A 10 -20.94 -9.25 25.25
N GLY A 11 -20.41 -9.07 26.46
CA GLY A 11 -20.93 -9.74 27.65
C GLY A 11 -20.74 -11.27 27.57
N LEU A 12 -21.83 -12.01 27.67
CA LEU A 12 -21.86 -13.48 27.57
C LEU A 12 -21.96 -13.99 26.12
N LYS A 13 -22.18 -13.12 25.14
CA LYS A 13 -22.30 -13.52 23.76
C LYS A 13 -20.93 -13.35 23.05
N THR A 14 -20.54 -14.40 22.34
CA THR A 14 -19.35 -14.41 21.46
C THR A 14 -19.82 -14.42 20.01
N THR A 15 -19.36 -13.46 19.23
CA THR A 15 -19.64 -13.38 17.78
C THR A 15 -18.32 -13.49 17.02
N THR A 16 -18.27 -14.39 16.04
CA THR A 16 -17.10 -14.52 15.17
C THR A 16 -17.35 -13.78 13.85
N ILE A 17 -16.44 -12.90 13.49
CA ILE A 17 -16.42 -12.20 12.20
C ILE A 17 -15.35 -12.86 11.33
N HIS A 18 -15.80 -13.45 10.22
CA HIS A 18 -14.91 -14.04 9.21
C HIS A 18 -14.43 -12.94 8.25
N ALA A 19 -13.34 -12.26 8.61
CA ALA A 19 -12.82 -11.13 7.83
C ALA A 19 -12.13 -11.57 6.53
N VAL A 20 -11.42 -12.70 6.57
CA VAL A 20 -10.85 -13.37 5.40
C VAL A 20 -11.21 -14.86 5.51
N LYS A 21 -11.95 -15.35 4.51
CA LYS A 21 -12.41 -16.75 4.47
C LYS A 21 -11.50 -17.60 3.62
N ASP A 22 -11.11 -17.05 2.46
CA ASP A 22 -10.20 -17.69 1.53
C ASP A 22 -9.43 -16.64 0.73
N ALA A 23 -8.11 -16.59 0.93
CA ALA A 23 -7.22 -15.78 0.12
C ALA A 23 -6.00 -16.60 -0.24
N SER A 24 -5.78 -16.78 -1.54
CA SER A 24 -4.61 -17.45 -2.10
C SER A 24 -4.16 -16.73 -3.35
N PHE A 25 -2.94 -16.20 -3.33
CA PHE A 25 -2.32 -15.52 -4.47
C PHE A 25 -0.80 -15.50 -4.28
N GLU A 26 -0.11 -15.21 -5.36
CA GLU A 26 1.33 -15.01 -5.40
C GLU A 26 1.64 -13.60 -5.91
N LEU A 27 2.57 -12.91 -5.26
CA LEU A 27 3.05 -11.60 -5.67
C LEU A 27 4.52 -11.72 -6.05
N ALA A 28 4.81 -11.55 -7.33
CA ALA A 28 6.17 -11.59 -7.86
C ALA A 28 6.85 -10.20 -7.79
N SER A 29 8.19 -10.20 -7.86
CA SER A 29 8.97 -8.98 -8.11
C SER A 29 8.54 -8.34 -9.43
N ASP A 30 8.69 -7.03 -9.55
CA ASP A 30 8.33 -6.26 -10.76
C ASP A 30 6.85 -6.32 -11.13
N LYS A 31 5.99 -6.84 -10.22
CA LYS A 31 4.55 -6.93 -10.44
C LYS A 31 3.77 -6.08 -9.45
N THR A 32 2.75 -5.43 -9.97
CA THR A 32 1.73 -4.78 -9.15
C THR A 32 0.42 -5.54 -9.28
N ILE A 33 -0.11 -6.02 -8.15
CA ILE A 33 -1.45 -6.62 -8.07
C ILE A 33 -2.36 -5.63 -7.33
N ALA A 34 -3.49 -5.28 -7.94
CA ALA A 34 -4.52 -4.52 -7.25
C ALA A 34 -5.49 -5.45 -6.51
N LEU A 35 -5.77 -5.15 -5.25
CA LEU A 35 -6.82 -5.80 -4.47
C LEU A 35 -7.99 -4.83 -4.32
N VAL A 36 -9.10 -5.11 -5.02
CA VAL A 36 -10.26 -4.23 -5.07
C VAL A 36 -11.49 -4.85 -4.41
N GLY A 37 -12.44 -4.02 -3.98
CA GLY A 37 -13.70 -4.46 -3.36
C GLY A 37 -14.25 -3.38 -2.45
N GLU A 38 -15.49 -3.56 -1.98
CA GLU A 38 -16.14 -2.62 -1.06
C GLU A 38 -15.44 -2.51 0.30
N SER A 39 -15.75 -1.43 1.04
CA SER A 39 -15.30 -1.29 2.42
C SER A 39 -15.80 -2.47 3.28
N GLY A 40 -14.92 -3.01 4.12
CA GLY A 40 -15.25 -4.17 4.95
C GLY A 40 -15.15 -5.53 4.24
N SER A 41 -14.76 -5.61 2.97
CA SER A 41 -14.59 -6.90 2.26
C SER A 41 -13.41 -7.75 2.78
N GLY A 42 -12.47 -7.16 3.56
CA GLY A 42 -11.32 -7.86 4.16
C GLY A 42 -9.95 -7.44 3.62
N LYS A 43 -9.87 -6.47 2.69
CA LYS A 43 -8.61 -6.04 2.03
C LYS A 43 -7.52 -5.61 3.02
N SER A 44 -7.83 -4.67 3.91
CA SER A 44 -6.85 -4.20 4.91
C SER A 44 -6.50 -5.29 5.93
N THR A 45 -7.35 -6.31 6.11
CA THR A 45 -7.02 -7.48 6.93
C THR A 45 -5.94 -8.32 6.23
N ILE A 46 -6.01 -8.51 4.92
CA ILE A 46 -4.96 -9.16 4.12
C ILE A 46 -3.64 -8.38 4.26
N ALA A 47 -3.68 -7.04 4.07
CA ALA A 47 -2.50 -6.20 4.25
C ALA A 47 -1.84 -6.38 5.63
N ARG A 48 -2.66 -6.37 6.70
CA ARG A 48 -2.18 -6.56 8.08
C ARG A 48 -1.62 -7.95 8.34
N MET A 49 -2.16 -8.99 7.71
CA MET A 49 -1.60 -10.34 7.79
C MET A 49 -0.25 -10.43 7.10
N ILE A 50 -0.12 -9.88 5.88
CA ILE A 50 1.14 -9.88 5.12
C ILE A 50 2.22 -9.08 5.88
N THR A 51 1.88 -7.97 6.50
CA THR A 51 2.83 -7.15 7.28
C THR A 51 3.07 -7.65 8.70
N CYS A 52 2.52 -8.81 9.08
CA CYS A 52 2.59 -9.38 10.44
C CYS A 52 2.05 -8.45 11.55
N LEU A 53 1.11 -7.57 11.22
CA LEU A 53 0.34 -6.81 12.20
C LEU A 53 -0.82 -7.65 12.76
N GLU A 54 -1.26 -8.65 11.98
CA GLU A 54 -2.26 -9.65 12.35
C GLU A 54 -1.74 -11.05 11.99
N THR A 55 -2.01 -12.02 12.86
CA THR A 55 -1.68 -13.42 12.59
C THR A 55 -2.86 -14.11 11.90
N PRO A 56 -2.66 -14.87 10.82
CA PRO A 56 -3.70 -15.69 10.22
C PRO A 56 -4.31 -16.66 11.24
N THR A 57 -5.62 -16.91 11.19
CA THR A 57 -6.28 -17.96 12.00
C THR A 57 -5.92 -19.34 11.46
N SER A 58 -5.75 -19.46 10.15
CA SER A 58 -5.25 -20.69 9.49
C SER A 58 -4.62 -20.33 8.14
N GLY A 59 -3.86 -21.27 7.58
CA GLY A 59 -3.08 -21.08 6.37
C GLY A 59 -1.68 -20.57 6.63
N SER A 60 -0.93 -20.24 5.58
CA SER A 60 0.46 -19.78 5.67
C SER A 60 0.73 -18.67 4.68
N ILE A 61 1.65 -17.79 5.05
CA ILE A 61 2.23 -16.77 4.17
C ILE A 61 3.71 -17.12 4.05
N THR A 62 4.27 -16.98 2.85
CA THR A 62 5.68 -17.22 2.59
C THR A 62 6.30 -16.01 1.89
N LEU A 63 7.59 -15.77 2.12
CA LEU A 63 8.42 -14.83 1.38
C LEU A 63 9.63 -15.60 0.86
N ASP A 64 9.85 -15.57 -0.45
CA ASP A 64 10.93 -16.34 -1.12
C ASP A 64 10.88 -17.84 -0.73
N GLY A 65 9.68 -18.43 -0.65
CA GLY A 65 9.44 -19.82 -0.28
C GLY A 65 9.59 -20.15 1.21
N LYS A 66 10.01 -19.18 2.05
CA LYS A 66 10.17 -19.37 3.50
C LYS A 66 8.91 -18.93 4.24
N PRO A 67 8.41 -19.71 5.22
CA PRO A 67 7.28 -19.32 6.04
C PRO A 67 7.56 -18.02 6.78
N VAL A 68 6.52 -17.17 6.91
CA VAL A 68 6.61 -15.94 7.68
C VAL A 68 6.82 -16.27 9.17
N PRO A 69 7.85 -15.73 9.80
CA PRO A 69 8.14 -15.98 11.20
C PRO A 69 7.18 -15.21 12.11
N THR A 70 6.87 -15.77 13.27
CA THR A 70 5.95 -15.18 14.25
C THR A 70 6.65 -14.33 15.33
N HIS A 71 7.96 -14.53 15.51
CA HIS A 71 8.74 -13.85 16.57
C HIS A 71 10.25 -13.88 16.28
N GLY A 72 11.01 -13.15 17.09
CA GLY A 72 12.48 -13.20 17.06
C GLY A 72 13.13 -12.39 15.94
N LYS A 73 14.40 -12.67 15.68
CA LYS A 73 15.24 -11.98 14.67
C LYS A 73 14.66 -12.11 13.25
N ASP A 74 14.15 -13.28 12.93
CA ASP A 74 13.62 -13.56 11.59
C ASP A 74 12.38 -12.70 11.27
N LEU A 75 11.59 -12.33 12.29
CA LEU A 75 10.47 -11.40 12.10
C LEU A 75 10.97 -9.97 11.79
N TYR A 76 12.10 -9.55 12.36
CA TYR A 76 12.72 -8.27 11.98
C TYR A 76 13.19 -8.28 10.53
N GLU A 77 13.85 -9.34 10.10
CA GLU A 77 14.30 -9.52 8.72
C GLU A 77 13.11 -9.58 7.76
N TYR A 78 12.05 -10.27 8.12
CA TYR A 78 10.82 -10.26 7.33
C TYR A 78 10.24 -8.84 7.20
N ARG A 79 10.10 -8.12 8.31
CA ARG A 79 9.57 -6.75 8.33
C ARG A 79 10.47 -5.74 7.63
N HIS A 80 11.77 -5.99 7.54
CA HIS A 80 12.67 -5.23 6.69
C HIS A 80 12.27 -5.36 5.22
N ASN A 81 11.99 -6.59 4.77
CA ASN A 81 11.66 -6.89 3.38
C ASN A 81 10.22 -6.56 2.98
N VAL A 82 9.28 -6.43 3.94
CA VAL A 82 7.86 -6.19 3.69
C VAL A 82 7.42 -4.93 4.41
N GLN A 83 7.12 -3.90 3.65
CA GLN A 83 6.73 -2.59 4.19
C GLN A 83 5.33 -2.18 3.75
N MET A 84 4.75 -1.20 4.46
CA MET A 84 3.39 -0.74 4.20
C MET A 84 3.30 0.78 4.18
N VAL A 85 2.61 1.29 3.17
CA VAL A 85 2.09 2.66 3.12
C VAL A 85 0.65 2.62 3.59
N PHE A 86 0.35 3.29 4.69
CA PHE A 86 -0.97 3.29 5.30
C PHE A 86 -1.91 4.28 4.61
N GLN A 87 -3.21 4.01 4.71
CA GLN A 87 -4.29 4.82 4.15
C GLN A 87 -4.27 6.27 4.66
N ASP A 88 -4.03 6.47 5.95
CA ASP A 88 -4.01 7.79 6.58
C ASP A 88 -2.58 8.24 6.88
N PRO A 89 -2.02 9.16 6.06
CA PRO A 89 -0.70 9.71 6.32
C PRO A 89 -0.67 10.63 7.56
N PHE A 90 -1.81 11.18 7.98
CA PHE A 90 -1.90 12.02 9.16
C PHE A 90 -1.74 11.20 10.44
N ALA A 91 -2.46 10.08 10.53
CA ALA A 91 -2.35 9.17 11.68
C ALA A 91 -1.01 8.40 11.71
N SER A 92 -0.39 8.20 10.54
CA SER A 92 0.84 7.42 10.43
C SER A 92 2.12 8.19 10.82
N LEU A 93 2.08 9.53 10.86
CA LEU A 93 3.22 10.38 11.17
C LEU A 93 2.99 11.08 12.52
N ASN A 94 3.89 10.87 13.48
CA ASN A 94 3.82 11.54 14.77
C ASN A 94 4.06 13.07 14.61
N PRO A 95 3.09 13.94 14.97
CA PRO A 95 3.17 15.37 14.74
C PRO A 95 4.29 16.08 15.53
N TYR A 96 4.84 15.43 16.56
CA TYR A 96 5.90 16.01 17.40
C TYR A 96 7.30 15.81 16.83
N HIS A 97 7.49 14.91 15.87
CA HIS A 97 8.76 14.63 15.23
C HIS A 97 8.90 15.33 13.88
N THR A 98 10.14 15.67 13.52
CA THR A 98 10.46 16.20 12.17
C THR A 98 10.36 15.12 11.10
N ILE A 99 10.27 15.54 9.86
CA ILE A 99 10.31 14.63 8.69
C ILE A 99 11.63 13.84 8.65
N PHE A 100 12.74 14.52 8.97
CA PHE A 100 14.05 13.87 9.14
C PHE A 100 13.97 12.67 10.09
N HIS A 101 13.40 12.86 11.28
CA HIS A 101 13.26 11.80 12.28
C HIS A 101 12.43 10.62 11.76
N HIS A 102 11.34 10.89 11.03
CA HIS A 102 10.46 9.83 10.48
C HIS A 102 11.18 8.93 9.48
N ILE A 103 12.10 9.48 8.67
CA ILE A 103 12.86 8.73 7.68
C ILE A 103 14.14 8.14 8.28
N LEU A 104 14.78 8.85 9.19
CA LEU A 104 15.99 8.38 9.88
C LEU A 104 15.74 7.12 10.72
N ARG A 105 14.61 7.05 11.43
CA ARG A 105 14.34 5.92 12.33
C ARG A 105 14.37 4.55 11.65
N PRO A 106 13.64 4.30 10.54
CA PRO A 106 13.76 3.02 9.84
C PRO A 106 15.15 2.77 9.25
N LEU A 107 15.88 3.78 8.80
CA LEU A 107 17.27 3.63 8.37
C LEU A 107 18.17 3.12 9.51
N MET A 108 18.04 3.72 10.71
CA MET A 108 18.82 3.31 11.87
C MET A 108 18.47 1.92 12.38
N ILE A 109 17.17 1.59 12.46
CA ILE A 109 16.69 0.27 12.91
C ILE A 109 17.21 -0.84 12.00
N ASN A 110 17.33 -0.57 10.70
CA ASN A 110 17.78 -1.54 9.71
C ASN A 110 19.29 -1.41 9.38
N HIS A 111 20.05 -0.63 10.16
CA HIS A 111 21.51 -0.45 10.01
C HIS A 111 21.92 -0.08 8.56
N MET A 112 21.19 0.86 7.94
CA MET A 112 21.35 1.21 6.52
C MET A 112 22.55 2.12 6.24
N ALA A 113 23.27 2.60 7.27
CA ALA A 113 24.45 3.46 7.16
C ALA A 113 25.39 3.22 8.36
N ASN A 114 26.63 3.71 8.25
CA ASN A 114 27.70 3.52 9.25
C ASN A 114 28.06 4.81 9.98
N SER A 115 27.72 5.98 9.45
CA SER A 115 27.99 7.28 10.09
C SER A 115 26.74 8.17 10.08
N GLN A 116 26.77 9.24 10.87
CA GLN A 116 25.70 10.22 10.95
C GLN A 116 25.52 10.94 9.60
N GLU A 117 26.62 11.27 8.95
CA GLU A 117 26.64 11.94 7.65
C GLU A 117 26.00 11.06 6.56
N GLU A 118 26.29 9.76 6.56
CA GLU A 118 25.68 8.80 5.64
C GLU A 118 24.16 8.68 5.85
N TYR A 119 23.71 8.70 7.12
CA TYR A 119 22.27 8.71 7.42
C TYR A 119 21.59 9.98 6.91
N GLU A 120 22.20 11.14 7.12
CA GLU A 120 21.66 12.41 6.63
C GLU A 120 21.57 12.41 5.10
N GLN A 121 22.62 11.97 4.43
CA GLN A 121 22.63 11.85 2.96
C GLN A 121 21.51 10.91 2.45
N LYS A 122 21.30 9.75 3.08
CA LYS A 122 20.21 8.84 2.73
C LYS A 122 18.82 9.43 2.96
N VAL A 123 18.64 10.24 4.00
CA VAL A 123 17.38 10.96 4.21
C VAL A 123 17.13 11.96 3.09
N ILE A 124 18.17 12.70 2.67
CA ILE A 124 18.08 13.64 1.54
C ILE A 124 17.69 12.89 0.26
N GLU A 125 18.41 11.83 -0.08
CA GLU A 125 18.16 11.00 -1.26
C GLU A 125 16.71 10.46 -1.29
N LEU A 126 16.22 9.95 -0.16
CA LEU A 126 14.85 9.44 -0.04
C LEU A 126 13.80 10.55 -0.23
N LEU A 127 14.02 11.74 0.30
CA LEU A 127 13.12 12.87 0.13
C LEU A 127 13.08 13.34 -1.33
N GLU A 128 14.23 13.46 -1.97
CA GLU A 128 14.33 13.86 -3.38
C GLU A 128 13.72 12.80 -4.30
N ARG A 129 13.91 11.52 -3.98
CA ARG A 129 13.32 10.41 -4.69
C ARG A 129 11.80 10.43 -4.70
N VAL A 130 11.18 10.88 -3.60
CA VAL A 130 9.72 11.08 -3.54
C VAL A 130 9.30 12.49 -3.98
N GLU A 131 10.16 13.20 -4.71
CA GLU A 131 9.90 14.53 -5.30
C GLU A 131 9.60 15.61 -4.24
N LEU A 132 10.22 15.52 -3.06
CA LEU A 132 10.24 16.58 -2.06
C LEU A 132 11.55 17.36 -2.18
N THR A 133 11.66 18.16 -3.24
CA THR A 133 12.87 18.87 -3.65
C THR A 133 12.74 20.38 -3.43
N PRO A 134 13.78 21.08 -2.91
CA PRO A 134 15.00 20.50 -2.34
C PRO A 134 14.73 19.92 -0.94
N ALA A 135 15.31 18.74 -0.65
CA ALA A 135 15.06 17.96 0.56
C ALA A 135 15.25 18.77 1.86
N VAL A 136 16.26 19.67 1.88
CA VAL A 136 16.59 20.52 3.02
C VAL A 136 15.43 21.41 3.47
N LYS A 137 14.53 21.81 2.56
CA LYS A 137 13.34 22.60 2.91
C LYS A 137 12.29 21.80 3.67
N PHE A 138 12.31 20.46 3.57
CA PHE A 138 11.30 19.58 4.12
C PHE A 138 11.77 18.84 5.37
N MET A 139 13.05 18.43 5.42
CA MET A 139 13.55 17.50 6.44
C MET A 139 13.38 18.00 7.87
N TYR A 140 13.46 19.31 8.12
CA TYR A 140 13.31 19.89 9.46
C TYR A 140 11.88 20.33 9.78
N ARG A 141 10.95 20.25 8.81
CA ARG A 141 9.53 20.52 9.06
C ARG A 141 8.87 19.39 9.83
N ARG A 142 7.73 19.71 10.42
CA ARG A 142 6.84 18.76 11.07
C ARG A 142 5.69 18.36 10.14
N PRO A 143 5.02 17.21 10.34
CA PRO A 143 3.94 16.76 9.47
C PRO A 143 2.83 17.80 9.26
N HIS A 144 2.45 18.56 10.28
CA HIS A 144 1.38 19.57 10.18
C HIS A 144 1.73 20.77 9.27
N GLU A 145 3.00 20.98 8.94
CA GLU A 145 3.48 22.04 8.05
C GLU A 145 3.50 21.60 6.57
N LEU A 146 3.06 20.37 6.28
CA LEU A 146 3.04 19.79 4.95
C LEU A 146 1.61 19.66 4.41
N SER A 147 1.44 19.74 3.08
CA SER A 147 0.19 19.38 2.43
C SER A 147 -0.10 17.87 2.53
N GLY A 148 -1.34 17.44 2.25
CA GLY A 148 -1.71 16.03 2.24
C GLY A 148 -0.83 15.19 1.31
N GLY A 149 -0.62 15.63 0.08
CA GLY A 149 0.25 14.95 -0.88
C GLY A 149 1.72 14.91 -0.45
N GLN A 150 2.24 15.98 0.20
CA GLN A 150 3.60 15.97 0.74
C GLN A 150 3.75 14.99 1.91
N ARG A 151 2.75 14.89 2.80
CA ARG A 151 2.75 13.88 3.88
C ARG A 151 2.72 12.47 3.34
N GLN A 152 1.92 12.22 2.29
CA GLN A 152 1.89 10.92 1.65
C GLN A 152 3.24 10.55 1.05
N ARG A 153 3.93 11.48 0.39
CA ARG A 153 5.30 11.29 -0.12
C ARG A 153 6.29 10.97 1.00
N VAL A 154 6.18 11.62 2.15
CA VAL A 154 6.99 11.28 3.35
C VAL A 154 6.68 9.87 3.85
N ALA A 155 5.40 9.46 3.90
CA ALA A 155 5.02 8.11 4.29
C ALA A 155 5.58 7.05 3.33
N ILE A 156 5.59 7.33 2.03
CA ILE A 156 6.25 6.50 1.00
C ILE A 156 7.77 6.45 1.24
N ALA A 157 8.44 7.60 1.40
CA ALA A 157 9.89 7.64 1.67
C ALA A 157 10.27 6.83 2.91
N ARG A 158 9.46 6.91 3.98
CA ARG A 158 9.64 6.12 5.20
C ARG A 158 9.53 4.61 4.95
N ALA A 159 8.56 4.19 4.14
CA ALA A 159 8.39 2.78 3.79
C ALA A 159 9.51 2.25 2.89
N LEU A 160 10.11 3.10 2.06
CA LEU A 160 11.23 2.74 1.18
C LEU A 160 12.59 2.72 1.90
N ALA A 161 12.71 3.36 3.06
CA ALA A 161 13.97 3.49 3.77
C ALA A 161 14.70 2.16 4.03
N PRO A 162 14.01 1.06 4.35
CA PRO A 162 14.64 -0.26 4.50
C PRO A 162 15.03 -0.92 3.17
N LYS A 163 14.65 -0.41 1.99
CA LYS A 163 14.75 -1.07 0.68
C LYS A 163 13.97 -2.39 0.63
N PRO A 164 12.65 -2.35 0.75
CA PRO A 164 11.83 -3.55 0.84
C PRO A 164 11.75 -4.29 -0.49
N LYS A 165 11.55 -5.61 -0.44
CA LYS A 165 11.20 -6.44 -1.61
C LYS A 165 9.71 -6.35 -1.96
N VAL A 166 8.87 -6.11 -0.94
CA VAL A 166 7.40 -6.05 -1.07
C VAL A 166 6.88 -4.79 -0.43
N LEU A 167 6.06 -4.05 -1.16
CA LEU A 167 5.37 -2.85 -0.68
C LEU A 167 3.86 -3.06 -0.73
N ILE A 168 3.20 -2.92 0.41
CA ILE A 168 1.75 -2.91 0.52
C ILE A 168 1.30 -1.45 0.54
N ALA A 169 0.52 -1.03 -0.45
CA ALA A 169 -0.04 0.31 -0.53
C ALA A 169 -1.55 0.24 -0.23
N ASP A 170 -1.93 0.47 1.04
CA ASP A 170 -3.34 0.40 1.47
C ASP A 170 -4.01 1.76 1.27
N GLU A 171 -4.83 1.86 0.24
CA GLU A 171 -5.54 3.08 -0.19
C GLU A 171 -4.66 4.35 -0.20
N PRO A 172 -3.48 4.34 -0.82
CA PRO A 172 -2.45 5.37 -0.64
C PRO A 172 -2.84 6.75 -1.17
N VAL A 173 -3.95 6.87 -1.88
CA VAL A 173 -4.42 8.13 -2.48
C VAL A 173 -5.85 8.51 -2.06
N SER A 174 -6.51 7.73 -1.20
CA SER A 174 -7.92 7.95 -0.84
C SER A 174 -8.16 9.29 -0.14
N MET A 175 -7.19 9.76 0.66
CA MET A 175 -7.24 11.02 1.41
C MET A 175 -6.73 12.24 0.62
N LEU A 176 -6.42 12.07 -0.67
CA LEU A 176 -5.86 13.12 -1.51
C LEU A 176 -6.90 13.69 -2.49
N ASP A 177 -6.73 14.96 -2.80
CA ASP A 177 -7.47 15.60 -3.89
C ASP A 177 -7.18 14.90 -5.22
N VAL A 178 -8.18 14.88 -6.12
CA VAL A 178 -8.12 14.16 -7.41
C VAL A 178 -6.86 14.53 -8.21
N SER A 179 -6.48 15.80 -8.23
CA SER A 179 -5.31 16.32 -8.95
C SER A 179 -3.98 15.76 -8.43
N LEU A 180 -3.91 15.39 -7.14
CA LEU A 180 -2.69 14.86 -6.51
C LEU A 180 -2.58 13.34 -6.61
N ARG A 181 -3.69 12.63 -6.82
CA ARG A 181 -3.73 11.15 -6.84
C ARG A 181 -2.81 10.57 -7.91
N LEU A 182 -2.92 11.05 -9.15
CA LEU A 182 -2.09 10.57 -10.26
C LEU A 182 -0.60 10.80 -10.03
N GLY A 183 -0.23 11.94 -9.44
CA GLY A 183 1.18 12.21 -9.12
C GLY A 183 1.77 11.20 -8.13
N VAL A 184 0.99 10.78 -7.12
CA VAL A 184 1.43 9.78 -6.13
C VAL A 184 1.43 8.37 -6.74
N LEU A 185 0.44 8.02 -7.57
CA LEU A 185 0.41 6.72 -8.24
C LEU A 185 1.57 6.57 -9.24
N ASN A 186 1.84 7.60 -10.05
CA ASN A 186 2.97 7.61 -10.98
C ASN A 186 4.32 7.50 -10.23
N LEU A 187 4.45 8.16 -9.08
CA LEU A 187 5.62 8.03 -8.20
C LEU A 187 5.79 6.58 -7.72
N LEU A 188 4.73 5.95 -7.24
CA LEU A 188 4.76 4.56 -6.77
C LEU A 188 5.11 3.59 -7.90
N SER A 189 4.53 3.77 -9.11
CA SER A 189 4.84 2.95 -10.29
C SER A 189 6.32 3.06 -10.70
N ARG A 190 6.85 4.28 -10.75
CA ARG A 190 8.26 4.51 -11.06
C ARG A 190 9.17 3.82 -10.05
N ILE A 191 8.90 3.99 -8.75
CA ILE A 191 9.69 3.38 -7.68
C ILE A 191 9.61 1.85 -7.73
N GLN A 192 8.43 1.31 -7.99
CA GLN A 192 8.22 -0.13 -8.11
C GLN A 192 9.10 -0.72 -9.22
N GLN A 193 9.15 -0.06 -10.38
CA GLN A 193 9.98 -0.47 -11.53
C GLN A 193 11.47 -0.31 -11.27
N GLU A 194 11.91 0.84 -10.71
CA GLU A 194 13.31 1.13 -10.45
C GLU A 194 13.93 0.23 -9.37
N GLU A 195 13.14 -0.18 -8.36
CA GLU A 195 13.61 -0.98 -7.22
C GLU A 195 13.25 -2.47 -7.35
N HIS A 196 12.59 -2.87 -8.43
CA HIS A 196 12.12 -4.24 -8.64
C HIS A 196 11.23 -4.79 -7.52
N ILE A 197 10.37 -3.92 -6.97
CA ILE A 197 9.49 -4.25 -5.83
C ILE A 197 8.24 -4.99 -6.31
N GLY A 198 7.83 -6.05 -5.60
CA GLY A 198 6.48 -6.59 -5.71
C GLY A 198 5.49 -5.68 -4.97
N MET A 199 4.43 -5.19 -5.62
CA MET A 199 3.49 -4.25 -5.00
C MET A 199 2.09 -4.83 -4.90
N LEU A 200 1.50 -4.81 -3.69
CA LEU A 200 0.07 -5.03 -3.49
C LEU A 200 -0.61 -3.67 -3.30
N TYR A 201 -1.37 -3.25 -4.31
CA TYR A 201 -2.11 -1.99 -4.31
C TYR A 201 -3.57 -2.23 -3.90
N ILE A 202 -3.96 -1.76 -2.73
CA ILE A 202 -5.33 -1.89 -2.22
C ILE A 202 -6.09 -0.62 -2.53
N THR A 203 -7.26 -0.75 -3.17
CA THR A 203 -8.12 0.37 -3.52
C THR A 203 -9.58 -0.07 -3.65
N HIS A 204 -10.49 0.87 -3.62
CA HIS A 204 -11.89 0.69 -4.01
C HIS A 204 -12.17 1.27 -5.41
N ASP A 205 -11.17 1.92 -6.03
CA ASP A 205 -11.27 2.57 -7.34
C ASP A 205 -10.72 1.65 -8.44
N LEU A 206 -11.63 1.04 -9.21
CA LEU A 206 -11.31 0.14 -10.32
C LEU A 206 -10.60 0.85 -11.48
N ALA A 207 -10.85 2.15 -11.67
CA ALA A 207 -10.20 2.90 -12.74
C ALA A 207 -8.71 3.07 -12.48
N THR A 208 -8.35 3.43 -11.24
CA THR A 208 -6.94 3.51 -10.85
C THR A 208 -6.29 2.13 -10.80
N ALA A 209 -7.02 1.09 -10.36
CA ALA A 209 -6.53 -0.28 -10.35
C ALA A 209 -6.12 -0.75 -11.76
N ARG A 210 -6.95 -0.52 -12.78
CA ARG A 210 -6.66 -0.91 -14.16
C ARG A 210 -5.38 -0.28 -14.70
N HIS A 211 -5.16 1.02 -14.42
CA HIS A 211 -4.02 1.75 -14.97
C HIS A 211 -2.71 1.52 -14.20
N PHE A 212 -2.82 1.10 -12.94
CA PHE A 212 -1.68 1.06 -12.04
C PHE A 212 -1.19 -0.38 -11.77
N SER A 213 -1.98 -1.40 -12.10
CA SER A 213 -1.63 -2.80 -11.80
C SER A 213 -1.59 -3.70 -13.04
N ASP A 214 -0.75 -4.72 -12.97
CA ASP A 214 -0.67 -5.80 -13.97
C ASP A 214 -1.87 -6.73 -13.85
N GLU A 215 -2.27 -7.02 -12.60
CA GLU A 215 -3.36 -7.95 -12.28
C GLU A 215 -4.32 -7.32 -11.26
N ILE A 216 -5.58 -7.74 -11.33
CA ILE A 216 -6.61 -7.33 -10.38
C ILE A 216 -7.18 -8.58 -9.68
N MET A 217 -7.29 -8.48 -8.36
CA MET A 217 -8.06 -9.39 -7.50
C MET A 217 -9.28 -8.66 -6.98
N VAL A 218 -10.46 -9.24 -7.17
CA VAL A 218 -11.72 -8.72 -6.64
C VAL A 218 -12.10 -9.47 -5.38
N MET A 219 -12.25 -8.73 -4.29
CA MET A 219 -12.57 -9.28 -2.97
C MET A 219 -14.00 -8.95 -2.56
N CYS A 220 -14.77 -9.99 -2.20
CA CYS A 220 -16.14 -9.87 -1.74
C CYS A 220 -16.35 -10.74 -0.50
N HIS A 221 -16.87 -10.16 0.60
CA HIS A 221 -17.22 -10.87 1.84
C HIS A 221 -16.15 -11.85 2.34
N GLY A 222 -14.89 -11.45 2.29
CA GLY A 222 -13.75 -12.24 2.78
C GLY A 222 -13.17 -13.24 1.79
N ASN A 223 -13.67 -13.31 0.55
CA ASN A 223 -13.17 -14.20 -0.50
C ASN A 223 -12.62 -13.41 -1.68
N ILE A 224 -11.54 -13.89 -2.30
CA ILE A 224 -11.13 -13.47 -3.63
C ILE A 224 -12.02 -14.22 -4.61
N ILE A 225 -12.91 -13.50 -5.31
CA ILE A 225 -13.92 -14.08 -6.19
C ILE A 225 -13.55 -14.03 -7.67
N GLU A 226 -12.64 -13.13 -8.04
CA GLU A 226 -12.12 -12.99 -9.39
C GLU A 226 -10.66 -12.55 -9.33
N HIS A 227 -9.81 -13.08 -10.22
CA HIS A 227 -8.40 -12.73 -10.33
C HIS A 227 -7.93 -12.94 -11.77
N GLY A 228 -7.19 -12.01 -12.31
CA GLY A 228 -6.62 -12.08 -13.64
C GLY A 228 -5.92 -10.80 -14.08
N PRO A 229 -5.43 -10.74 -15.32
CA PRO A 229 -4.90 -9.54 -15.93
C PRO A 229 -5.86 -8.36 -15.80
N SER A 230 -5.35 -7.16 -15.53
CA SER A 230 -6.18 -5.99 -15.23
C SER A 230 -7.20 -5.68 -16.32
N ASP A 231 -6.80 -5.77 -17.59
CA ASP A 231 -7.70 -5.54 -18.71
C ASP A 231 -8.80 -6.62 -18.81
N ASP A 232 -8.47 -7.88 -18.55
CA ASP A 232 -9.45 -8.97 -18.64
C ASP A 232 -10.53 -8.83 -17.57
N VAL A 233 -10.14 -8.58 -16.32
CA VAL A 233 -11.09 -8.41 -15.21
C VAL A 233 -12.00 -7.20 -15.42
N ILE A 234 -11.49 -6.11 -16.02
CA ILE A 234 -12.26 -4.88 -16.24
C ILE A 234 -13.14 -4.95 -17.48
N LEU A 235 -12.61 -5.47 -18.60
CA LEU A 235 -13.32 -5.47 -19.88
C LEU A 235 -14.24 -6.68 -20.05
N ASN A 236 -13.90 -7.83 -19.44
CA ASN A 236 -14.62 -9.10 -19.57
C ASN A 236 -14.90 -9.74 -18.18
N PRO A 237 -15.51 -9.03 -17.22
CA PRO A 237 -15.75 -9.53 -15.87
C PRO A 237 -16.63 -10.78 -15.89
N GLN A 238 -16.19 -11.83 -15.20
CA GLN A 238 -16.91 -13.11 -15.13
C GLN A 238 -17.90 -13.11 -13.95
N GLN A 239 -17.54 -12.47 -12.85
CA GLN A 239 -18.35 -12.47 -11.63
C GLN A 239 -19.39 -11.34 -11.64
N ASP A 240 -20.61 -11.64 -11.22
CA ASP A 240 -21.69 -10.64 -11.19
C ASP A 240 -21.39 -9.48 -10.23
N TYR A 241 -20.70 -9.76 -9.12
CA TYR A 241 -20.25 -8.71 -8.20
C TYR A 241 -19.26 -7.76 -8.86
N THR A 242 -18.32 -8.26 -9.67
CA THR A 242 -17.37 -7.42 -10.43
C THR A 242 -18.12 -6.51 -11.42
N LYS A 243 -19.14 -7.05 -12.11
CA LYS A 243 -20.02 -6.26 -13.00
C LYS A 243 -20.75 -5.14 -12.23
N VAL A 244 -21.26 -5.46 -11.04
CA VAL A 244 -21.93 -4.46 -10.17
C VAL A 244 -20.94 -3.37 -9.74
N LEU A 245 -19.73 -3.74 -9.31
CA LEU A 245 -18.69 -2.77 -8.93
C LEU A 245 -18.31 -1.84 -10.09
N LEU A 246 -18.15 -2.41 -11.31
CA LEU A 246 -17.83 -1.63 -12.50
C LEU A 246 -18.96 -0.66 -12.89
N ASN A 247 -20.21 -1.11 -12.79
CA ASN A 247 -21.37 -0.25 -13.07
C ASN A 247 -21.59 0.86 -12.02
N ALA A 248 -21.15 0.63 -10.79
CA ALA A 248 -21.21 1.62 -9.70
C ALA A 248 -20.04 2.62 -9.74
N ALA A 249 -18.94 2.28 -10.41
CA ALA A 249 -17.81 3.17 -10.59
C ALA A 249 -18.15 4.29 -11.58
N PRO A 250 -17.75 5.55 -11.33
CA PRO A 250 -17.81 6.59 -12.36
C PRO A 250 -17.01 6.12 -13.57
N ASP A 251 -17.59 6.31 -14.76
CA ASP A 251 -17.02 5.88 -16.06
C ASP A 251 -15.51 6.20 -16.13
N PRO A 252 -14.64 5.18 -16.17
CA PRO A 252 -13.20 5.39 -16.11
C PRO A 252 -12.69 6.29 -17.24
N GLU A 253 -13.23 6.12 -18.47
CA GLU A 253 -12.81 6.90 -19.64
C GLU A 253 -13.17 8.38 -19.49
N LYS A 254 -14.34 8.70 -18.95
CA LYS A 254 -14.75 10.09 -18.68
C LYS A 254 -13.93 10.71 -17.56
N HIS A 255 -13.56 9.93 -16.56
CA HIS A 255 -12.73 10.41 -15.46
C HIS A 255 -11.32 10.79 -15.92
N PHE A 256 -10.68 9.96 -16.75
CA PHE A 256 -9.35 10.22 -17.28
C PHE A 256 -9.33 11.24 -18.42
N ALA A 257 -10.39 11.32 -19.25
CA ALA A 257 -10.55 12.36 -20.25
C ALA A 257 -10.62 13.75 -19.58
N LYS A 258 -11.34 13.87 -18.48
CA LYS A 258 -11.44 15.10 -17.69
C LYS A 258 -10.10 15.55 -17.11
N ILE A 259 -9.29 14.60 -16.61
CA ILE A 259 -7.96 14.86 -16.07
C ILE A 259 -6.97 15.26 -17.20
N ARG A 260 -7.10 14.67 -18.39
CA ARG A 260 -6.28 15.03 -19.56
C ARG A 260 -6.60 16.44 -20.07
N ASP A 261 -7.89 16.82 -20.14
CA ASP A 261 -8.34 18.14 -20.54
C ASP A 261 -7.91 19.25 -19.56
N GLU A 262 -7.91 18.98 -18.27
CA GLU A 262 -7.45 19.92 -17.25
C GLU A 262 -5.95 20.20 -17.35
N ARG A 263 -5.13 19.21 -17.79
CA ARG A 263 -3.69 19.38 -18.05
C ARG A 263 -3.38 20.16 -19.32
N SER A 264 -4.27 20.12 -20.33
CA SER A 264 -4.08 20.87 -21.59
C SER A 264 -4.45 22.36 -21.42
N ARG A 265 -5.02 22.76 -20.30
CA ARG A 265 -5.43 24.13 -20.00
C ARG A 265 -4.52 24.85 -18.99
N GLN A 266 -3.49 24.21 -18.52
CA GLN A 266 -2.39 24.76 -17.70
C GLN A 266 -1.09 24.83 -18.51
#